data_0b7c5e067816f5033d1ee79f4f9da09e
#
_entry.id   0b7c5e067816f5033d1ee79f4f9da09e
#
_cell.length_a   1.000
_cell.length_b   1.000
_cell.length_c   1.000
_cell.angle_alpha   90.00
_cell.angle_beta   90.00
_cell.angle_gamma   90.00
#
_symmetry.space_group_name_H-M   'P 1'
#
loop_
_entity.id
_entity.type
_entity.pdbx_description
1 polymer ?
#
loop_
_entity_poly.entity_id
_entity_poly.type
_entity_poly.pdbx_seq_one_letter_code
_entity_poly.pdbx_strand_id
1 'polypeptide(L)'
;MNNSDQILPEKAILDVFSGESDENPFPIFAQMRTMGSVIPIPSPIGGIDGQAWMVTRMEEAMQVLKDHARFTVDGGSIEGNIDIRQNDADPSAPPTFLTAKSLLSVDEPDHRRLRRLVSKAFTPKYMESLRPRVQEIADELLDQVQDKGEMDLVKDYAYPLPINVISDMLGVPQADHAQILGWSAAIAHGLGLGRQDPGVAEQIRAFGEYIVQLVADKRQHPADDLISQLVAIEEEGDQLDEAELISMISLLIFAGHETTSNLIATGTLMXXXXHL
;
A
#
# COMPACT_ATOMS: atom_id res chain seq x y z
N MET A 1 -12.72 0.88 -42.26
CA MET A 1 -13.53 0.57 -41.08
C MET A 1 -13.20 1.64 -40.03
N ASN A 2 -14.17 2.44 -39.68
CA ASN A 2 -13.97 3.59 -38.78
C ASN A 2 -13.70 3.10 -37.34
N ASN A 3 -12.59 3.56 -36.79
CA ASN A 3 -12.17 3.28 -35.42
C ASN A 3 -12.95 4.07 -34.36
N SER A 4 -14.13 4.58 -34.72
CA SER A 4 -14.89 5.51 -33.87
C SER A 4 -15.79 4.83 -32.82
N ASP A 5 -15.86 3.50 -32.80
CA ASP A 5 -16.86 2.80 -31.99
C ASP A 5 -16.30 2.06 -30.74
N GLN A 6 -15.05 2.36 -30.35
CA GLN A 6 -14.43 1.67 -29.23
C GLN A 6 -14.00 2.61 -28.07
N ILE A 7 -14.71 3.73 -27.92
CA ILE A 7 -14.44 4.58 -26.75
C ILE A 7 -15.19 3.95 -25.56
N LEU A 8 -14.45 3.46 -24.59
CA LEU A 8 -15.04 3.07 -23.30
C LEU A 8 -15.74 4.29 -22.70
N PRO A 9 -16.96 4.14 -22.20
CA PRO A 9 -17.58 5.24 -21.47
C PRO A 9 -16.68 5.66 -20.32
N GLU A 10 -16.50 6.94 -20.14
CA GLU A 10 -15.70 7.53 -19.05
C GLU A 10 -16.13 6.94 -17.69
N LYS A 11 -17.44 6.78 -17.50
CA LYS A 11 -17.98 6.19 -16.28
C LYS A 11 -17.47 4.76 -16.05
N ALA A 12 -17.42 3.93 -17.09
CA ALA A 12 -16.95 2.55 -16.93
C ALA A 12 -15.47 2.47 -16.51
N ILE A 13 -14.66 3.43 -16.96
CA ILE A 13 -13.25 3.54 -16.53
C ILE A 13 -13.19 3.95 -15.05
N LEU A 14 -13.94 4.97 -14.68
CA LEU A 14 -13.97 5.48 -13.31
C LEU A 14 -14.52 4.43 -12.33
N ASP A 15 -15.56 3.68 -12.72
CA ASP A 15 -16.16 2.64 -11.88
C ASP A 15 -15.14 1.53 -11.52
N VAL A 16 -14.20 1.24 -12.42
CA VAL A 16 -13.12 0.27 -12.10
C VAL A 16 -12.20 0.80 -11.00
N PHE A 17 -11.92 2.11 -11.01
CA PHE A 17 -11.02 2.71 -10.01
C PHE A 17 -11.71 3.03 -8.69
N SER A 18 -13.02 3.29 -8.72
CA SER A 18 -13.78 3.59 -7.49
C SER A 18 -14.21 2.35 -6.73
N GLY A 19 -14.04 1.16 -7.31
CA GLY A 19 -14.54 -0.07 -6.71
C GLY A 19 -16.04 -0.26 -6.87
N GLU A 20 -16.70 0.62 -7.63
CA GLU A 20 -18.13 0.51 -7.92
C GLU A 20 -18.46 -0.47 -9.08
N SER A 21 -17.41 -0.96 -9.71
CA SER A 21 -17.55 -2.01 -10.75
C SER A 21 -17.85 -3.34 -10.06
N ASP A 22 -19.11 -3.70 -10.08
CA ASP A 22 -19.70 -4.74 -9.24
C ASP A 22 -19.23 -6.16 -9.45
N GLU A 23 -18.52 -6.50 -10.53
CA GLU A 23 -18.40 -7.93 -10.76
C GLU A 23 -17.05 -8.37 -11.32
N ASN A 24 -16.67 -7.88 -12.47
CA ASN A 24 -15.52 -8.45 -13.15
C ASN A 24 -14.84 -7.37 -14.00
N PRO A 25 -13.71 -6.82 -13.55
CA PRO A 25 -13.02 -5.76 -14.30
C PRO A 25 -12.26 -6.28 -15.53
N PHE A 26 -12.04 -7.59 -15.65
CA PHE A 26 -11.17 -8.15 -16.69
C PHE A 26 -11.63 -7.87 -18.12
N PRO A 27 -12.93 -7.89 -18.45
CA PRO A 27 -13.38 -7.50 -19.80
C PRO A 27 -13.03 -6.05 -20.13
N ILE A 28 -13.16 -5.13 -19.17
CA ILE A 28 -12.80 -3.71 -19.35
C ILE A 28 -11.29 -3.58 -19.59
N PHE A 29 -10.46 -4.26 -18.78
CA PHE A 29 -9.02 -4.26 -18.98
C PHE A 29 -8.63 -4.88 -20.34
N ALA A 30 -9.33 -5.92 -20.78
CA ALA A 30 -9.08 -6.51 -22.09
C ALA A 30 -9.38 -5.50 -23.21
N GLN A 31 -10.49 -4.80 -23.10
CA GLN A 31 -10.88 -3.75 -24.07
C GLN A 31 -9.85 -2.60 -24.07
N MET A 32 -9.43 -2.14 -22.90
CA MET A 32 -8.39 -1.11 -22.78
C MET A 32 -7.10 -1.50 -23.53
N ARG A 33 -6.66 -2.77 -23.38
CA ARG A 33 -5.48 -3.27 -24.11
C ARG A 33 -5.65 -3.26 -25.64
N THR A 34 -6.89 -3.34 -26.16
CA THR A 34 -7.12 -3.23 -27.61
C THR A 34 -7.05 -1.78 -28.10
N MET A 35 -7.33 -0.81 -27.21
CA MET A 35 -7.28 0.61 -27.57
C MET A 35 -5.84 1.09 -27.75
N GLY A 36 -4.89 0.54 -27.01
CA GLY A 36 -3.48 0.92 -27.13
C GLY A 36 -2.68 0.51 -25.90
N SER A 37 -1.35 0.62 -26.00
CA SER A 37 -0.47 0.31 -24.87
C SER A 37 -0.40 1.45 -23.85
N VAL A 38 -0.74 2.68 -24.28
CA VAL A 38 -0.88 3.85 -23.41
C VAL A 38 -2.14 4.59 -23.88
N ILE A 39 -3.11 4.74 -22.99
CA ILE A 39 -4.40 5.36 -23.35
C ILE A 39 -4.71 6.50 -22.38
N PRO A 40 -5.32 7.60 -22.88
CA PRO A 40 -5.77 8.66 -21.99
C PRO A 40 -6.97 8.18 -21.17
N ILE A 41 -6.99 8.54 -19.90
CA ILE A 41 -8.12 8.25 -19.01
C ILE A 41 -8.49 9.52 -18.23
N PRO A 42 -9.71 9.61 -17.69
CA PRO A 42 -10.03 10.64 -16.72
C PRO A 42 -9.10 10.52 -15.53
N SER A 43 -8.77 11.65 -14.88
CA SER A 43 -7.94 11.57 -13.68
C SER A 43 -8.64 10.70 -12.62
N PRO A 44 -8.03 9.61 -12.15
CA PRO A 44 -8.64 8.79 -11.12
C PRO A 44 -8.54 9.44 -9.73
N ILE A 45 -7.81 10.54 -9.62
CA ILE A 45 -7.65 11.27 -8.35
C ILE A 45 -8.66 12.41 -8.34
N GLY A 46 -9.65 12.32 -7.49
CA GLY A 46 -10.70 13.33 -7.36
C GLY A 46 -10.13 14.71 -7.05
N GLY A 47 -10.69 15.73 -7.67
CA GLY A 47 -10.30 17.11 -7.43
C GLY A 47 -9.07 17.58 -8.21
N ILE A 48 -8.45 16.70 -8.99
CA ILE A 48 -7.32 17.09 -9.85
C ILE A 48 -7.79 17.16 -11.31
N ASP A 49 -7.88 18.36 -11.82
CA ASP A 49 -8.15 18.58 -13.24
C ASP A 49 -6.87 18.31 -14.03
N GLY A 50 -6.94 17.33 -14.90
CA GLY A 50 -5.78 17.00 -15.71
C GLY A 50 -5.97 15.71 -16.48
N GLN A 51 -5.09 15.48 -17.41
CA GLN A 51 -5.09 14.27 -18.22
C GLN A 51 -4.21 13.21 -17.54
N ALA A 52 -4.80 12.05 -17.25
CA ALA A 52 -4.06 10.89 -16.80
C ALA A 52 -3.89 9.91 -17.96
N TRP A 53 -2.89 9.04 -17.82
CA TRP A 53 -2.58 8.06 -18.85
C TRP A 53 -2.45 6.69 -18.17
N MET A 54 -3.16 5.71 -18.71
CA MET A 54 -3.04 4.33 -18.25
C MET A 54 -2.12 3.56 -19.18
N VAL A 55 -1.13 2.90 -18.59
CA VAL A 55 -0.25 1.97 -19.30
C VAL A 55 -0.86 0.57 -19.17
N THR A 56 -1.26 -0.01 -20.30
CA THR A 56 -2.08 -1.23 -20.32
C THR A 56 -1.28 -2.50 -20.57
N ARG A 57 0.02 -2.39 -20.91
CA ARG A 57 0.86 -3.55 -21.25
C ARG A 57 2.14 -3.56 -20.44
N MET A 58 2.62 -4.77 -20.14
CA MET A 58 3.79 -5.00 -19.29
C MET A 58 5.06 -4.35 -19.85
N GLU A 59 5.27 -4.38 -21.17
CA GLU A 59 6.49 -3.83 -21.76
C GLU A 59 6.62 -2.33 -21.49
N GLU A 60 5.55 -1.57 -21.76
CA GLU A 60 5.53 -0.14 -21.53
C GLU A 60 5.52 0.19 -20.03
N ALA A 61 4.84 -0.60 -19.23
CA ALA A 61 4.88 -0.44 -17.76
C ALA A 61 6.33 -0.58 -17.24
N MET A 62 7.06 -1.57 -17.73
CA MET A 62 8.46 -1.76 -17.36
C MET A 62 9.35 -0.61 -17.84
N GLN A 63 9.05 -0.02 -19.01
CA GLN A 63 9.76 1.17 -19.47
C GLN A 63 9.53 2.37 -18.54
N VAL A 64 8.27 2.65 -18.18
CA VAL A 64 7.93 3.75 -17.28
C VAL A 64 8.61 3.56 -15.92
N LEU A 65 8.49 2.37 -15.34
CA LEU A 65 9.01 2.08 -14.00
C LEU A 65 10.54 2.10 -13.92
N LYS A 66 11.24 1.92 -15.03
CA LYS A 66 12.72 1.86 -15.05
C LYS A 66 13.37 3.16 -15.54
N ASP A 67 12.65 4.00 -16.22
CA ASP A 67 13.22 5.19 -16.87
C ASP A 67 13.07 6.42 -15.99
N HIS A 68 13.85 6.45 -14.92
CA HIS A 68 13.88 7.57 -13.98
C HIS A 68 14.45 8.87 -14.56
N ALA A 69 14.93 8.86 -15.80
CA ALA A 69 15.37 10.06 -16.49
C ALA A 69 14.20 10.83 -17.13
N ARG A 70 13.13 10.11 -17.47
CA ARG A 70 11.95 10.70 -18.12
C ARG A 70 10.70 10.73 -17.21
N PHE A 71 10.64 9.86 -16.21
CA PHE A 71 9.49 9.73 -15.33
C PHE A 71 9.93 9.92 -13.88
N THR A 72 9.18 10.71 -13.15
CA THR A 72 9.41 10.99 -11.74
C THR A 72 8.20 10.52 -10.92
N VAL A 73 8.45 10.05 -9.71
CA VAL A 73 7.39 9.80 -8.71
C VAL A 73 7.19 11.03 -7.80
N ASP A 74 8.09 12.01 -7.87
CA ASP A 74 7.96 13.25 -7.12
C ASP A 74 7.19 14.28 -7.94
N GLY A 75 5.86 14.26 -7.80
CA GLY A 75 4.98 15.19 -8.50
C GLY A 75 5.30 16.65 -8.22
N GLY A 76 5.82 16.95 -7.03
CA GLY A 76 6.21 18.31 -6.66
C GLY A 76 7.41 18.86 -7.42
N SER A 77 8.20 17.98 -8.04
CA SER A 77 9.35 18.38 -8.86
C SER A 77 8.97 18.88 -10.24
N ILE A 78 7.72 18.66 -10.68
CA ILE A 78 7.24 19.05 -12.01
C ILE A 78 6.60 20.44 -11.94
N GLU A 79 7.14 21.41 -12.71
CA GLU A 79 6.63 22.76 -12.74
C GLU A 79 5.16 22.79 -13.19
N GLY A 80 4.32 23.45 -12.41
CA GLY A 80 2.89 23.55 -12.69
C GLY A 80 2.06 22.35 -12.28
N ASN A 81 2.69 21.30 -11.72
CA ASN A 81 1.97 20.14 -11.21
C ASN A 81 1.54 20.37 -9.76
N ILE A 82 0.52 19.66 -9.35
CA ILE A 82 0.05 19.69 -7.96
C ILE A 82 0.73 18.55 -7.19
N ASP A 83 1.45 18.91 -6.15
CA ASP A 83 1.97 17.89 -5.22
C ASP A 83 0.82 17.50 -4.28
N ILE A 84 0.24 16.35 -4.55
CA ILE A 84 -0.92 15.83 -3.80
C ILE A 84 -0.60 15.61 -2.31
N ARG A 85 0.69 15.53 -1.95
CA ARG A 85 1.09 15.43 -0.55
C ARG A 85 0.92 16.75 0.19
N GLN A 86 0.99 17.87 -0.54
CA GLN A 86 0.93 19.22 0.06
C GLN A 86 -0.47 19.84 0.01
N ASN A 87 -1.30 19.38 -0.90
CA ASN A 87 -2.55 20.08 -1.22
C ASN A 87 -3.60 19.99 -0.08
N ASP A 88 -3.58 18.91 0.69
CA ASP A 88 -4.56 18.69 1.77
C ASP A 88 -3.89 18.40 3.12
N ALA A 89 -2.58 18.62 3.23
CA ALA A 89 -1.87 18.28 4.46
C ALA A 89 -2.17 19.31 5.55
N ASP A 90 -2.80 18.87 6.62
CA ASP A 90 -2.85 19.62 7.88
C ASP A 90 -1.41 19.67 8.41
N PRO A 91 -0.80 20.86 8.53
CA PRO A 91 0.59 20.95 9.00
C PRO A 91 0.79 20.44 10.44
N SER A 92 -0.28 20.26 11.20
CA SER A 92 -0.21 19.72 12.55
C SER A 92 -0.38 18.20 12.58
N ALA A 93 -0.77 17.58 11.47
CA ALA A 93 -0.94 16.13 11.42
C ALA A 93 0.41 15.43 11.34
N PRO A 94 0.55 14.24 11.96
CA PRO A 94 1.78 13.47 11.84
C PRO A 94 2.06 13.06 10.40
N PRO A 95 3.32 12.97 10.02
CA PRO A 95 3.66 12.48 8.67
C PRO A 95 3.26 11.02 8.50
N THR A 96 2.84 10.66 7.29
CA THR A 96 2.60 9.27 6.88
C THR A 96 3.16 9.11 5.47
N PHE A 97 3.16 7.88 4.95
CA PHE A 97 3.62 7.65 3.57
C PHE A 97 2.78 8.40 2.52
N LEU A 98 1.58 8.85 2.90
CA LEU A 98 0.68 9.63 2.02
C LEU A 98 0.98 11.13 2.06
N THR A 99 1.57 11.63 3.15
CA THR A 99 1.71 13.07 3.39
C THR A 99 3.17 13.52 3.47
N ALA A 100 4.11 12.58 3.55
CA ALA A 100 5.54 12.86 3.68
C ALA A 100 6.34 12.06 2.64
N LYS A 101 7.63 12.36 2.57
CA LYS A 101 8.55 11.61 1.70
C LYS A 101 8.59 10.14 2.13
N SER A 102 8.45 9.25 1.15
CA SER A 102 8.50 7.80 1.35
C SER A 102 9.20 7.14 0.17
N LEU A 103 9.46 5.85 0.27
CA LEU A 103 10.02 5.08 -0.86
C LEU A 103 9.16 5.16 -2.12
N LEU A 104 7.87 5.46 -1.99
CA LEU A 104 6.96 5.56 -3.14
C LEU A 104 6.96 6.94 -3.80
N SER A 105 7.53 7.95 -3.12
CA SER A 105 7.33 9.35 -3.54
C SER A 105 8.63 10.13 -3.70
N VAL A 106 9.77 9.44 -3.70
CA VAL A 106 11.08 10.09 -3.93
C VAL A 106 11.83 9.38 -5.05
N ASP A 107 12.60 10.16 -5.80
CA ASP A 107 13.49 9.66 -6.85
C ASP A 107 14.93 9.52 -6.33
N GLU A 108 15.84 9.12 -7.20
CA GLU A 108 17.29 9.08 -6.89
C GLU A 108 17.82 10.51 -6.67
N PRO A 109 18.69 10.75 -5.72
CA PRO A 109 19.41 9.74 -4.90
C PRO A 109 18.70 9.34 -3.61
N ASP A 110 17.62 10.02 -3.21
CA ASP A 110 16.93 9.80 -1.93
C ASP A 110 16.32 8.39 -1.87
N HIS A 111 15.73 7.91 -2.98
CA HIS A 111 15.19 6.55 -3.03
C HIS A 111 16.24 5.50 -2.66
N ARG A 112 17.42 5.60 -3.26
CA ARG A 112 18.51 4.65 -2.98
C ARG A 112 18.97 4.72 -1.54
N ARG A 113 19.05 5.93 -0.98
CA ARG A 113 19.42 6.14 0.42
C ARG A 113 18.42 5.47 1.38
N LEU A 114 17.15 5.78 1.22
CA LEU A 114 16.08 5.19 2.05
C LEU A 114 16.04 3.66 1.90
N ARG A 115 16.11 3.17 0.66
CA ARG A 115 16.10 1.73 0.38
C ARG A 115 17.26 1.01 1.07
N ARG A 116 18.46 1.60 1.04
CA ARG A 116 19.65 1.04 1.69
C ARG A 116 19.48 0.95 3.20
N LEU A 117 18.96 2.02 3.82
CA LEU A 117 18.71 2.05 5.27
C LEU A 117 17.72 0.96 5.68
N VAL A 118 16.58 0.91 5.03
CA VAL A 118 15.52 -0.07 5.33
C VAL A 118 16.01 -1.51 5.10
N SER A 119 16.79 -1.74 4.03
CA SER A 119 17.28 -3.08 3.71
C SER A 119 18.18 -3.68 4.80
N LYS A 120 18.80 -2.85 5.64
CA LYS A 120 19.59 -3.35 6.79
C LYS A 120 18.74 -4.12 7.80
N ALA A 121 17.48 -3.76 7.95
CA ALA A 121 16.55 -4.44 8.86
C ALA A 121 15.95 -5.71 8.25
N PHE A 122 15.91 -5.83 6.92
CA PHE A 122 15.32 -6.97 6.21
C PHE A 122 16.38 -8.01 5.81
N THR A 123 17.09 -8.55 6.79
CA THR A 123 18.12 -9.58 6.50
C THR A 123 17.48 -10.94 6.21
N PRO A 124 18.10 -11.78 5.38
CA PRO A 124 17.59 -13.15 5.15
C PRO A 124 17.43 -13.96 6.45
N LYS A 125 18.34 -13.77 7.39
CA LYS A 125 18.27 -14.46 8.70
C LYS A 125 17.02 -14.02 9.49
N TYR A 126 16.74 -12.72 9.53
CA TYR A 126 15.55 -12.18 10.20
C TYR A 126 14.28 -12.69 9.50
N MET A 127 14.23 -12.63 8.17
CA MET A 127 13.07 -13.12 7.43
C MET A 127 12.81 -14.62 7.68
N GLU A 128 13.87 -15.43 7.75
CA GLU A 128 13.71 -16.87 8.04
C GLU A 128 13.24 -17.11 9.48
N SER A 129 13.65 -16.28 10.44
CA SER A 129 13.21 -16.42 11.84
C SER A 129 11.71 -16.16 12.03
N LEU A 130 11.06 -15.48 11.10
CA LEU A 130 9.61 -15.22 11.15
C LEU A 130 8.78 -16.46 10.78
N ARG A 131 9.37 -17.45 10.09
CA ARG A 131 8.64 -18.60 9.55
C ARG A 131 7.81 -19.36 10.60
N PRO A 132 8.35 -19.70 11.80
CA PRO A 132 7.53 -20.38 12.80
C PRO A 132 6.32 -19.55 13.24
N ARG A 133 6.51 -18.25 13.41
CA ARG A 133 5.41 -17.37 13.83
C ARG A 133 4.34 -17.22 12.76
N VAL A 134 4.75 -17.12 11.49
CA VAL A 134 3.80 -17.10 10.36
C VAL A 134 2.98 -18.40 10.35
N GLN A 135 3.62 -19.56 10.62
CA GLN A 135 2.91 -20.83 10.68
C GLN A 135 1.92 -20.85 11.84
N GLU A 136 2.32 -20.39 13.02
CA GLU A 136 1.44 -20.29 14.20
C GLU A 136 0.18 -19.47 13.90
N ILE A 137 0.38 -18.27 13.33
CA ILE A 137 -0.76 -17.38 12.96
C ILE A 137 -1.68 -18.09 11.96
N ALA A 138 -1.09 -18.75 10.95
CA ALA A 138 -1.87 -19.48 9.94
C ALA A 138 -2.70 -20.59 10.60
N ASP A 139 -2.10 -21.37 11.50
CA ASP A 139 -2.77 -22.46 12.22
C ASP A 139 -3.87 -21.89 13.13
N GLU A 140 -3.60 -20.82 13.88
CA GLU A 140 -4.57 -20.16 14.76
C GLU A 140 -5.82 -19.71 13.98
N LEU A 141 -5.63 -19.15 12.78
CA LEU A 141 -6.75 -18.69 11.95
C LEU A 141 -7.58 -19.85 11.41
N LEU A 142 -6.92 -20.94 11.01
CA LEU A 142 -7.61 -22.16 10.53
C LEU A 142 -8.38 -22.84 11.67
N ASP A 143 -7.81 -22.89 12.86
CA ASP A 143 -8.45 -23.48 14.04
C ASP A 143 -9.76 -22.76 14.41
N GLN A 144 -9.83 -21.44 14.19
CA GLN A 144 -11.04 -20.64 14.48
C GLN A 144 -12.23 -21.01 13.58
N VAL A 145 -11.98 -21.61 12.43
CA VAL A 145 -13.03 -21.95 11.46
C VAL A 145 -13.22 -23.46 11.28
N GLN A 146 -12.32 -24.28 11.78
CA GLN A 146 -12.32 -25.73 11.57
C GLN A 146 -13.66 -26.37 11.95
N ASP A 147 -14.18 -26.01 13.13
CA ASP A 147 -15.44 -26.57 13.64
C ASP A 147 -16.68 -26.09 12.87
N LYS A 148 -16.56 -24.97 12.14
CA LYS A 148 -17.67 -24.42 11.34
C LYS A 148 -17.89 -25.22 10.04
N GLY A 149 -16.86 -25.89 9.53
CA GLY A 149 -16.90 -26.65 8.29
C GLY A 149 -16.96 -25.78 7.02
N GLU A 150 -16.92 -24.46 7.17
CA GLU A 150 -16.91 -23.49 6.06
C GLU A 150 -16.17 -22.23 6.52
N MET A 151 -15.65 -21.46 5.56
CA MET A 151 -14.99 -20.19 5.86
C MET A 151 -15.19 -19.20 4.72
N ASP A 152 -15.15 -17.93 5.06
CA ASP A 152 -14.89 -16.86 4.10
C ASP A 152 -13.37 -16.71 3.99
N LEU A 153 -12.81 -17.20 2.90
CA LEU A 153 -11.35 -17.21 2.74
C LEU A 153 -10.74 -15.82 2.91
N VAL A 154 -11.40 -14.78 2.40
CA VAL A 154 -10.87 -13.41 2.48
C VAL A 154 -10.91 -12.91 3.92
N LYS A 155 -12.07 -12.99 4.54
CA LYS A 155 -12.35 -12.41 5.86
C LYS A 155 -11.69 -13.19 6.99
N ASP A 156 -11.75 -14.53 6.91
CA ASP A 156 -11.34 -15.40 8.01
C ASP A 156 -9.84 -15.77 7.95
N TYR A 157 -9.18 -15.61 6.78
CA TYR A 157 -7.80 -16.06 6.61
C TYR A 157 -6.92 -15.09 5.84
N ALA A 158 -7.25 -14.79 4.55
CA ALA A 158 -6.35 -14.07 3.67
C ALA A 158 -6.06 -12.63 4.14
N TYR A 159 -7.05 -11.99 4.77
CA TYR A 159 -6.93 -10.62 5.27
C TYR A 159 -6.23 -10.57 6.63
N PRO A 160 -6.64 -11.38 7.65
CA PRO A 160 -5.98 -11.32 8.96
C PRO A 160 -4.57 -11.91 8.99
N LEU A 161 -4.20 -12.86 8.13
CA LEU A 161 -2.87 -13.47 8.19
C LEU A 161 -1.76 -12.42 7.96
N PRO A 162 -1.73 -11.67 6.85
CA PRO A 162 -0.65 -10.71 6.64
C PRO A 162 -0.63 -9.56 7.65
N ILE A 163 -1.80 -9.08 8.10
CA ILE A 163 -1.82 -7.96 9.06
C ILE A 163 -1.26 -8.40 10.41
N ASN A 164 -1.56 -9.62 10.85
CA ASN A 164 -0.98 -10.14 12.09
C ASN A 164 0.54 -10.32 11.95
N VAL A 165 0.99 -10.86 10.81
CA VAL A 165 2.43 -11.04 10.55
C VAL A 165 3.16 -9.69 10.55
N ILE A 166 2.67 -8.68 9.81
CA ILE A 166 3.37 -7.38 9.74
C ILE A 166 3.30 -6.66 11.09
N SER A 167 2.20 -6.79 11.82
CA SER A 167 2.05 -6.19 13.15
C SER A 167 3.04 -6.82 14.14
N ASP A 168 3.12 -8.15 14.18
CA ASP A 168 4.10 -8.84 15.02
C ASP A 168 5.54 -8.46 14.64
N MET A 169 5.84 -8.44 13.34
CA MET A 169 7.17 -8.08 12.83
C MET A 169 7.59 -6.66 13.25
N LEU A 170 6.62 -5.73 13.25
CA LEU A 170 6.85 -4.33 13.65
C LEU A 170 6.84 -4.15 15.17
N GLY A 171 6.41 -5.15 15.92
CA GLY A 171 6.30 -5.08 17.38
C GLY A 171 5.08 -4.31 17.85
N VAL A 172 4.01 -4.30 17.05
CA VAL A 172 2.70 -3.73 17.43
C VAL A 172 2.10 -4.64 18.52
N PRO A 173 1.59 -4.09 19.62
CA PRO A 173 0.90 -4.92 20.61
C PRO A 173 -0.31 -5.66 20.01
N GLN A 174 -0.48 -6.91 20.36
CA GLN A 174 -1.57 -7.75 19.83
C GLN A 174 -2.95 -7.09 20.02
N ALA A 175 -3.14 -6.38 21.13
CA ALA A 175 -4.41 -5.67 21.41
C ALA A 175 -4.75 -4.63 20.35
N ASP A 176 -3.75 -4.12 19.63
CA ASP A 176 -3.91 -3.04 18.66
C ASP A 176 -4.04 -3.55 17.20
N HIS A 177 -3.86 -4.85 16.96
CA HIS A 177 -3.91 -5.42 15.59
C HIS A 177 -5.23 -5.13 14.89
N ALA A 178 -6.35 -5.24 15.59
CA ALA A 178 -7.68 -4.95 15.04
C ALA A 178 -7.82 -3.47 14.65
N GLN A 179 -7.21 -2.58 15.41
CA GLN A 179 -7.23 -1.14 15.14
C GLN A 179 -6.37 -0.81 13.90
N ILE A 180 -5.18 -1.39 13.79
CA ILE A 180 -4.32 -1.28 12.60
C ILE A 180 -5.09 -1.73 11.36
N LEU A 181 -5.77 -2.87 11.46
CA LEU A 181 -6.58 -3.41 10.38
C LEU A 181 -7.67 -2.41 9.94
N GLY A 182 -8.37 -1.81 10.91
CA GLY A 182 -9.42 -0.83 10.65
C GLY A 182 -8.89 0.41 9.92
N TRP A 183 -7.78 0.96 10.38
CA TRP A 183 -7.15 2.12 9.74
C TRP A 183 -6.68 1.79 8.32
N SER A 184 -6.05 0.64 8.14
CA SER A 184 -5.53 0.24 6.83
C SER A 184 -6.66 0.07 5.81
N ALA A 185 -7.78 -0.53 6.22
CA ALA A 185 -8.97 -0.68 5.37
C ALA A 185 -9.57 0.69 5.01
N ALA A 186 -9.67 1.61 5.97
CA ALA A 186 -10.19 2.96 5.74
C ALA A 186 -9.29 3.74 4.76
N ILE A 187 -7.97 3.64 4.93
CA ILE A 187 -7.00 4.29 4.03
C ILE A 187 -7.12 3.71 2.61
N ALA A 188 -7.19 2.39 2.48
CA ALA A 188 -7.32 1.73 1.18
C ALA A 188 -8.59 2.18 0.44
N HIS A 189 -9.72 2.23 1.17
CA HIS A 189 -10.99 2.71 0.64
C HIS A 189 -10.87 4.18 0.19
N GLY A 190 -10.27 5.02 1.03
CA GLY A 190 -10.11 6.45 0.73
C GLY A 190 -9.20 6.74 -0.45
N LEU A 191 -8.20 5.89 -0.70
CA LEU A 191 -7.33 6.06 -1.88
C LEU A 191 -8.10 5.89 -3.19
N GLY A 192 -9.15 5.07 -3.19
CA GLY A 192 -10.01 4.85 -4.37
C GLY A 192 -11.02 5.98 -4.59
N LEU A 193 -11.57 6.56 -3.54
CA LEU A 193 -12.65 7.53 -3.60
C LEU A 193 -12.20 8.99 -3.47
N GLY A 194 -10.93 9.21 -3.25
CA GLY A 194 -10.39 10.54 -3.02
C GLY A 194 -10.27 10.89 -1.55
N ARG A 195 -9.25 11.65 -1.23
CA ARG A 195 -8.88 12.01 0.14
C ARG A 195 -9.81 13.05 0.78
N GLN A 196 -10.82 13.51 0.06
CA GLN A 196 -11.68 14.60 0.52
C GLN A 196 -12.76 14.16 1.52
N ASP A 197 -12.87 12.85 1.78
CA ASP A 197 -13.77 12.36 2.84
C ASP A 197 -13.16 12.70 4.20
N PRO A 198 -13.84 13.55 5.02
CA PRO A 198 -13.29 13.91 6.33
C PRO A 198 -13.08 12.72 7.25
N GLY A 199 -13.86 11.66 7.10
CA GLY A 199 -13.69 10.44 7.88
C GLY A 199 -12.39 9.72 7.54
N VAL A 200 -12.02 9.67 6.27
CA VAL A 200 -10.74 9.09 5.83
C VAL A 200 -9.57 9.93 6.36
N ALA A 201 -9.66 11.25 6.24
CA ALA A 201 -8.61 12.15 6.75
C ALA A 201 -8.38 11.95 8.26
N GLU A 202 -9.45 11.79 9.02
CA GLU A 202 -9.36 11.51 10.46
C GLU A 202 -8.68 10.17 10.74
N GLN A 203 -8.99 9.12 9.96
CA GLN A 203 -8.34 7.80 10.11
C GLN A 203 -6.84 7.88 9.79
N ILE A 204 -6.47 8.61 8.73
CA ILE A 204 -5.05 8.81 8.37
C ILE A 204 -4.31 9.52 9.51
N ARG A 205 -4.92 10.56 10.07
CA ARG A 205 -4.34 11.31 11.19
C ARG A 205 -4.17 10.42 12.43
N ALA A 206 -5.22 9.70 12.81
CA ALA A 206 -5.18 8.80 13.96
C ALA A 206 -4.13 7.71 13.80
N PHE A 207 -4.00 7.16 12.59
CA PHE A 207 -2.97 6.18 12.26
C PHE A 207 -1.56 6.78 12.43
N GLY A 208 -1.35 8.01 11.92
CA GLY A 208 -0.07 8.69 12.08
C GLY A 208 0.27 8.96 13.55
N GLU A 209 -0.70 9.43 14.33
CA GLU A 209 -0.53 9.68 15.77
C GLU A 209 -0.15 8.39 16.51
N TYR A 210 -0.79 7.28 16.17
CA TYR A 210 -0.48 5.97 16.74
C TYR A 210 0.98 5.58 16.44
N ILE A 211 1.43 5.74 15.19
CA ILE A 211 2.82 5.39 14.82
C ILE A 211 3.82 6.26 15.58
N VAL A 212 3.55 7.56 15.72
CA VAL A 212 4.41 8.46 16.52
C VAL A 212 4.56 7.91 17.95
N GLN A 213 3.44 7.53 18.58
CA GLN A 213 3.46 6.98 19.93
C GLN A 213 4.21 5.65 20.00
N LEU A 214 4.00 4.79 19.03
CA LEU A 214 4.66 3.49 18.97
C LEU A 214 6.19 3.65 18.82
N VAL A 215 6.64 4.57 17.95
CA VAL A 215 8.07 4.88 17.79
C VAL A 215 8.65 5.43 19.11
N ALA A 216 7.93 6.33 19.76
CA ALA A 216 8.38 6.90 21.05
C ALA A 216 8.52 5.82 22.12
N ASP A 217 7.59 4.87 22.17
CA ASP A 217 7.68 3.73 23.09
C ASP A 217 8.87 2.84 22.77
N LYS A 218 9.09 2.51 21.49
CA LYS A 218 10.22 1.66 21.09
C LYS A 218 11.58 2.29 21.34
N ARG A 219 11.68 3.62 21.29
CA ARG A 219 12.91 4.33 21.71
C ARG A 219 13.21 4.13 23.18
N GLN A 220 12.17 4.12 24.02
CA GLN A 220 12.33 3.94 25.48
C GLN A 220 12.46 2.47 25.86
N HIS A 221 11.80 1.59 25.13
CA HIS A 221 11.71 0.14 25.41
C HIS A 221 12.02 -0.67 24.15
N PRO A 222 13.29 -0.66 23.69
CA PRO A 222 13.65 -1.41 22.48
C PRO A 222 13.40 -2.92 22.65
N ALA A 223 12.94 -3.57 21.57
CA ALA A 223 12.65 -5.00 21.54
C ALA A 223 13.24 -5.63 20.28
N ASP A 224 13.08 -6.92 20.13
CA ASP A 224 13.54 -7.62 18.93
C ASP A 224 12.46 -7.51 17.84
N ASP A 225 12.26 -6.28 17.33
CA ASP A 225 11.28 -5.99 16.31
C ASP A 225 11.83 -4.97 15.28
N LEU A 226 11.12 -4.85 14.17
CA LEU A 226 11.58 -4.04 13.04
C LEU A 226 11.60 -2.54 13.37
N ILE A 227 10.64 -2.04 14.17
CA ILE A 227 10.65 -0.61 14.54
C ILE A 227 11.87 -0.29 15.39
N SER A 228 12.19 -1.14 16.37
CA SER A 228 13.40 -0.97 17.20
C SER A 228 14.66 -0.98 16.35
N GLN A 229 14.73 -1.86 15.33
CA GLN A 229 15.86 -1.90 14.41
C GLN A 229 15.94 -0.62 13.57
N LEU A 230 14.81 -0.12 13.04
CA LEU A 230 14.78 1.12 12.23
C LEU A 230 15.16 2.33 13.08
N VAL A 231 14.71 2.40 14.32
CA VAL A 231 15.11 3.44 15.29
C VAL A 231 16.62 3.40 15.54
N ALA A 232 17.19 2.21 15.70
CA ALA A 232 18.65 2.06 15.91
C ALA A 232 19.44 2.51 14.68
N ILE A 233 18.95 2.23 13.48
CA ILE A 233 19.56 2.70 12.22
C ILE A 233 19.54 4.23 12.18
N GLU A 234 18.45 4.85 12.61
CA GLU A 234 18.33 6.30 12.73
C GLU A 234 19.44 6.89 13.63
N GLU A 235 19.95 6.15 14.62
CA GLU A 235 20.92 6.62 15.61
C GLU A 235 22.40 6.40 15.21
N GLU A 236 22.67 5.88 14.00
CA GLU A 236 24.03 5.49 13.56
C GLU A 236 24.63 6.42 12.47
N GLY A 237 24.11 7.61 12.30
CA GLY A 237 24.75 8.63 11.46
C GLY A 237 24.26 8.73 10.02
N ASP A 238 24.03 7.61 9.31
CA ASP A 238 23.32 7.60 8.02
C ASP A 238 21.90 7.14 8.32
N GLN A 239 21.04 8.09 8.59
CA GLN A 239 19.84 7.84 9.39
C GLN A 239 18.57 8.35 8.70
N LEU A 240 17.44 7.74 9.08
CA LEU A 240 16.13 8.28 8.73
C LEU A 240 15.83 9.48 9.64
N ASP A 241 15.31 10.56 9.05
CA ASP A 241 14.78 11.63 9.91
C ASP A 241 13.42 11.16 10.49
N GLU A 242 12.87 11.97 11.40
CA GLU A 242 11.63 11.63 12.11
C GLU A 242 10.48 11.37 11.14
N ALA A 243 10.32 12.24 10.14
CA ALA A 243 9.23 12.11 9.16
C ALA A 243 9.45 10.89 8.26
N GLU A 244 10.70 10.64 7.85
CA GLU A 244 11.06 9.48 7.05
C GLU A 244 10.80 8.17 7.80
N LEU A 245 11.14 8.12 9.10
CA LEU A 245 10.92 6.95 9.94
C LEU A 245 9.42 6.65 10.08
N ILE A 246 8.61 7.64 10.43
CA ILE A 246 7.17 7.48 10.60
C ILE A 246 6.52 7.11 9.26
N SER A 247 6.91 7.80 8.19
CA SER A 247 6.43 7.52 6.84
C SER A 247 6.78 6.08 6.41
N MET A 248 7.99 5.61 6.73
CA MET A 248 8.44 4.26 6.41
C MET A 248 7.63 3.21 7.15
N ILE A 249 7.40 3.39 8.45
CA ILE A 249 6.61 2.44 9.26
C ILE A 249 5.16 2.40 8.74
N SER A 250 4.57 3.58 8.46
CA SER A 250 3.20 3.63 7.92
C SER A 250 3.11 2.93 6.56
N LEU A 251 4.13 3.08 5.72
CA LEU A 251 4.20 2.41 4.42
C LEU A 251 4.29 0.89 4.59
N LEU A 252 5.14 0.42 5.50
CA LEU A 252 5.33 -1.02 5.72
C LEU A 252 4.04 -1.68 6.19
N ILE A 253 3.32 -1.05 7.11
CA ILE A 253 2.02 -1.56 7.57
C ILE A 253 1.04 -1.65 6.39
N PHE A 254 0.87 -0.55 5.66
CA PHE A 254 -0.10 -0.48 4.57
C PHE A 254 0.26 -1.45 3.44
N ALA A 255 1.51 -1.41 2.96
CA ALA A 255 1.93 -2.21 1.81
C ALA A 255 2.08 -3.69 2.13
N GLY A 256 2.35 -4.03 3.39
CA GLY A 256 2.67 -5.40 3.80
C GLY A 256 1.46 -6.31 3.85
N HIS A 257 0.25 -5.78 4.06
CA HIS A 257 -0.88 -6.67 4.25
C HIS A 257 -1.81 -6.77 3.04
N GLU A 258 -2.22 -5.65 2.45
CA GLU A 258 -3.27 -5.67 1.41
C GLU A 258 -2.85 -6.43 0.16
N THR A 259 -1.64 -6.18 -0.31
CA THR A 259 -1.11 -6.86 -1.50
C THR A 259 -0.98 -8.36 -1.28
N THR A 260 -0.55 -8.77 -0.09
CA THR A 260 -0.40 -10.18 0.28
C THR A 260 -1.76 -10.85 0.44
N SER A 261 -2.73 -10.17 1.05
CA SER A 261 -4.12 -10.67 1.19
C SER A 261 -4.73 -10.96 -0.17
N ASN A 262 -4.58 -10.02 -1.10
CA ASN A 262 -5.09 -10.17 -2.47
C ASN A 262 -4.39 -11.34 -3.20
N LEU A 263 -3.09 -11.53 -2.98
CA LEU A 263 -2.35 -12.64 -3.56
C LEU A 263 -2.85 -13.99 -3.03
N ILE A 264 -3.07 -14.10 -1.72
CA ILE A 264 -3.58 -15.34 -1.08
C ILE A 264 -4.98 -15.65 -1.63
N ALA A 265 -5.89 -14.68 -1.60
CA ALA A 265 -7.27 -14.87 -2.03
C ALA A 265 -7.36 -15.25 -3.51
N THR A 266 -6.68 -14.46 -4.36
CA THR A 266 -6.70 -14.69 -5.81
C THR A 266 -5.97 -15.99 -6.17
N GLY A 267 -4.85 -16.27 -5.52
CA GLY A 267 -4.09 -17.51 -5.73
C GLY A 267 -4.92 -18.75 -5.39
N THR A 268 -5.65 -18.69 -4.28
CA THR A 268 -6.54 -19.78 -3.87
C THR A 268 -7.68 -19.96 -4.87
N LEU A 269 -8.31 -18.88 -5.29
CA LEU A 269 -9.35 -18.91 -6.32
C LEU A 269 -8.83 -19.53 -7.62
N MET A 270 -7.71 -19.12 -8.05
CA MET A 270 -7.07 -19.71 -9.25
C MET A 270 -6.73 -21.18 -9.08
N UNK A 271 -6.44 -21.55 -8.10
CA UNK A 271 -6.17 -22.88 -7.78
C UNK A 271 -7.42 -23.66 -7.68
N UNK A 272 -8.40 -23.17 -7.30
CA UNK A 272 -9.64 -23.81 -7.24
C UNK A 272 -10.29 -23.90 -8.54
N UNK A 273 -10.05 -23.04 -9.23
CA UNK A 273 -10.56 -23.00 -10.52
C UNK A 273 -9.84 -23.87 -11.47
N UNK A 274 -8.83 -24.10 -11.29
CA UNK A 274 -8.04 -24.94 -12.04
C UNK A 274 -8.30 -26.37 -11.83
N HIS A 275 -8.78 -26.70 -10.86
CA HIS A 275 -9.11 -28.10 -10.48
C HIS A 275 -10.58 -28.46 -10.73
N LEU A 276 -11.41 -27.56 -11.22
CA LEU A 276 -12.81 -27.78 -11.60
C LEU A 276 -12.94 -28.01 -13.11
#